data_6489c972eae2dc9aba7a83e2b7779001
#
_entry.id   6489c972eae2dc9aba7a83e2b7779001
#
_cell.length_a   1.000
_cell.length_b   1.000
_cell.length_c   1.000
_cell.angle_alpha   90.00
_cell.angle_beta   90.00
_cell.angle_gamma   90.00
#
_symmetry.space_group_name_H-M   'P 1'
#
loop_
_entity.id
_entity.type
_entity.pdbx_description
1 polymer ?
#
loop_
_entity_poly.entity_id
_entity_poly.type
_entity_poly.pdbx_seq_one_letter_code
_entity_poly.pdbx_strand_id
1 'polypeptide(L)'
;TEDINSVIGYKAKLLSLLVPKYVSKCAKNNICFLAVNQLRDSLQMGPYQAPRDLKFMSSSKEMPGGTVLKYNAFQLVEMKTGKVLEADKYGFDGIIVKLKCVKNKLFPPNIDIEVAGSFTNGFSNFWTNYEFLKNCKKLNSGAWNYLVEMPEVKFRTKDAHDLYKSNDEFRQMFDKVAKQTIKEEIIDKFAPQDGI
;
A
#
# COMPACT_ATOMS: atom_id res chain seq x y z
N THR A 1 44.11 -0.68 4.72
CA THR A 1 42.89 -1.49 4.80
C THR A 1 41.98 -0.86 5.84
N GLU A 2 41.06 0.01 5.38
CA GLU A 2 39.98 0.50 6.26
C GLU A 2 39.21 -0.72 6.77
N ASP A 3 39.05 -0.77 8.07
CA ASP A 3 38.45 -1.89 8.77
C ASP A 3 36.99 -2.00 8.33
N ILE A 4 36.66 -2.98 7.49
CA ILE A 4 35.29 -3.23 6.96
C ILE A 4 34.27 -3.29 8.10
N ASN A 5 34.68 -3.75 9.28
CA ASN A 5 33.84 -3.79 10.47
C ASN A 5 33.46 -2.40 11.00
N SER A 6 34.29 -1.37 10.77
CA SER A 6 33.98 0.01 11.17
C SER A 6 32.92 0.65 10.26
N VAL A 7 32.78 0.18 9.03
CA VAL A 7 31.80 0.66 8.04
C VAL A 7 30.43 -0.04 8.24
N ILE A 8 30.46 -1.29 8.71
CA ILE A 8 29.24 -2.05 9.04
C ILE A 8 28.62 -1.43 10.30
N GLY A 9 27.49 -0.80 10.14
CA GLY A 9 26.77 -0.13 11.25
C GLY A 9 26.94 1.39 11.31
N TYR A 10 27.91 1.97 10.61
CA TYR A 10 28.08 3.43 10.55
C TYR A 10 26.80 4.14 10.09
N LYS A 11 26.16 3.64 9.04
CA LYS A 11 24.87 4.14 8.54
C LYS A 11 23.76 4.06 9.60
N ALA A 12 23.68 2.97 10.33
CA ALA A 12 22.70 2.79 11.40
C ALA A 12 22.96 3.76 12.56
N LYS A 13 24.24 3.95 12.95
CA LYS A 13 24.65 4.91 13.97
C LYS A 13 24.33 6.35 13.55
N LEU A 14 24.64 6.72 12.32
CA LEU A 14 24.36 8.05 11.79
C LEU A 14 22.85 8.33 11.76
N LEU A 15 22.04 7.37 11.26
CA LEU A 15 20.60 7.51 11.25
C LEU A 15 20.01 7.59 12.66
N SER A 16 20.53 6.86 13.63
CA SER A 16 20.05 6.92 15.01
C SER A 16 20.30 8.28 15.68
N LEU A 17 21.30 9.02 15.24
CA LEU A 17 21.57 10.39 15.68
C LEU A 17 20.73 11.44 14.96
N LEU A 18 20.51 11.26 13.66
CA LEU A 18 19.87 12.26 12.80
C LEU A 18 18.33 12.16 12.78
N VAL A 19 17.78 10.94 12.67
CA VAL A 19 16.33 10.74 12.49
C VAL A 19 15.51 11.37 13.63
N PRO A 20 15.82 11.19 14.92
CA PRO A 20 15.05 11.81 15.99
C PRO A 20 15.06 13.33 15.93
N LYS A 21 16.21 13.93 15.53
CA LYS A 21 16.35 15.39 15.39
C LYS A 21 15.48 15.92 14.24
N TYR A 22 15.48 15.23 13.09
CA TYR A 22 14.63 15.61 11.94
C TYR A 22 13.15 15.44 12.25
N VAL A 23 12.76 14.30 12.82
CA VAL A 23 11.35 14.04 13.20
C VAL A 23 10.85 15.12 14.16
N SER A 24 11.64 15.50 15.18
CA SER A 24 11.27 16.57 16.11
C SER A 24 11.12 17.94 15.42
N LYS A 25 12.03 18.28 14.50
CA LYS A 25 11.93 19.53 13.72
C LYS A 25 10.72 19.54 12.78
N CYS A 26 10.46 18.42 12.12
CA CYS A 26 9.31 18.27 11.23
C CYS A 26 7.99 18.42 12.00
N ALA A 27 7.86 17.79 13.17
CA ALA A 27 6.68 17.91 14.01
C ALA A 27 6.41 19.35 14.45
N LYS A 28 7.45 20.09 14.85
CA LYS A 28 7.33 21.50 15.26
C LYS A 28 6.91 22.44 14.12
N ASN A 29 7.16 22.07 12.88
CA ASN A 29 6.89 22.90 11.70
C ASN A 29 5.75 22.35 10.82
N ASN A 30 4.97 21.39 11.30
CA ASN A 30 3.88 20.74 10.56
C ASN A 30 4.34 20.10 9.23
N ILE A 31 5.54 19.54 9.20
CA ILE A 31 6.13 18.91 8.03
C ILE A 31 5.97 17.39 8.16
N CYS A 32 5.48 16.74 7.11
CA CYS A 32 5.48 15.28 7.00
C CYS A 32 6.85 14.80 6.50
N PHE A 33 7.51 13.95 7.30
CA PHE A 33 8.76 13.29 6.91
C PHE A 33 8.47 11.90 6.33
N LEU A 34 8.69 11.73 5.02
CA LEU A 34 8.54 10.47 4.33
C LEU A 34 9.91 9.84 4.06
N ALA A 35 10.14 8.63 4.60
CA ALA A 35 11.35 7.87 4.34
C ALA A 35 11.02 6.65 3.47
N VAL A 36 11.67 6.54 2.30
CA VAL A 36 11.59 5.37 1.43
C VAL A 36 12.81 4.50 1.66
N ASN A 37 12.59 3.21 1.90
CA ASN A 37 13.66 2.25 2.14
C ASN A 37 13.40 0.94 1.38
N GLN A 38 14.46 0.23 1.03
CA GLN A 38 14.38 -1.06 0.36
C GLN A 38 14.66 -2.18 1.37
N LEU A 39 13.82 -3.20 1.39
CA LEU A 39 14.06 -4.40 2.19
C LEU A 39 15.15 -5.25 1.54
N ARG A 40 16.05 -5.78 2.38
CA ARG A 40 17.14 -6.68 1.97
C ARG A 40 17.07 -7.96 2.79
N ASP A 41 17.60 -9.03 2.22
CA ASP A 41 17.78 -10.26 2.95
C ASP A 41 18.75 -10.05 4.11
N SER A 42 18.45 -10.63 5.27
CA SER A 42 19.31 -10.57 6.44
C SER A 42 20.61 -11.32 6.17
N LEU A 43 21.73 -10.64 6.28
CA LEU A 43 23.04 -11.30 6.25
C LEU A 43 23.23 -12.05 7.58
N GLN A 44 23.16 -13.36 7.52
CA GLN A 44 23.52 -14.22 8.65
C GLN A 44 25.06 -14.20 8.81
N MET A 45 25.58 -13.42 9.73
CA MET A 45 27.01 -13.27 9.98
C MET A 45 27.55 -14.34 10.96
N GLY A 46 26.92 -15.49 11.10
CA GLY A 46 27.43 -16.57 11.92
C GLY A 46 26.39 -17.67 12.21
N PRO A 47 26.86 -18.89 12.58
CA PRO A 47 25.98 -20.05 12.76
C PRO A 47 25.06 -19.95 13.98
N TYR A 48 25.21 -18.95 14.84
CA TYR A 48 24.45 -18.80 16.08
C TYR A 48 23.55 -17.56 16.13
N GLN A 49 23.49 -16.75 15.07
CA GLN A 49 22.57 -15.62 15.07
C GLN A 49 21.25 -16.04 14.45
N ALA A 50 20.23 -16.23 15.28
CA ALA A 50 18.86 -16.36 14.83
C ALA A 50 18.46 -15.13 13.99
N PRO A 51 17.71 -15.30 12.89
CA PRO A 51 17.19 -14.18 12.10
C PRO A 51 16.48 -13.21 13.05
N ARG A 52 16.83 -11.93 13.01
CA ARG A 52 16.10 -10.90 13.75
C ARG A 52 14.74 -10.75 13.12
N ASP A 53 13.79 -11.58 13.57
CA ASP A 53 12.40 -11.49 13.16
C ASP A 53 11.88 -10.08 13.46
N LEU A 54 11.71 -9.30 12.41
CA LEU A 54 10.91 -8.09 12.49
C LEU A 54 9.45 -8.53 12.57
N LYS A 55 8.98 -8.87 13.78
CA LYS A 55 7.63 -9.40 14.09
C LYS A 55 6.47 -8.61 13.48
N PHE A 56 6.74 -7.43 12.90
CA PHE A 56 5.74 -6.56 12.29
C PHE A 56 5.73 -6.60 10.76
N MET A 57 6.71 -7.24 10.13
CA MET A 57 6.80 -7.33 8.67
C MET A 57 6.40 -8.73 8.22
N SER A 58 5.73 -8.81 7.08
CA SER A 58 5.29 -10.07 6.50
C SER A 58 6.42 -10.85 5.82
N SER A 59 7.66 -10.37 5.90
CA SER A 59 8.86 -11.00 5.34
C SER A 59 9.99 -11.04 6.36
N SER A 60 10.86 -12.06 6.26
CA SER A 60 12.10 -12.20 7.04
C SER A 60 13.19 -11.20 6.63
N LYS A 61 12.84 -10.20 5.80
CA LYS A 61 13.78 -9.19 5.29
C LYS A 61 14.06 -8.09 6.29
N GLU A 62 15.29 -7.60 6.29
CA GLU A 62 15.72 -6.49 7.12
C GLU A 62 15.59 -5.15 6.40
N MET A 63 15.30 -4.12 7.18
CA MET A 63 15.32 -2.73 6.72
C MET A 63 16.71 -2.13 6.97
N PRO A 64 17.48 -1.80 5.91
CA PRO A 64 18.79 -1.18 6.07
C PRO A 64 18.72 0.13 6.87
N GLY A 65 19.73 0.38 7.69
CA GLY A 65 19.80 1.59 8.52
C GLY A 65 19.35 1.41 9.96
N GLY A 66 19.18 0.15 10.39
CA GLY A 66 18.88 -0.19 11.77
C GLY A 66 17.42 0.05 12.14
N THR A 67 17.14 -0.04 13.44
CA THR A 67 15.77 -0.01 13.97
C THR A 67 15.19 1.39 14.17
N VAL A 68 16.00 2.44 14.05
CA VAL A 68 15.59 3.82 14.37
C VAL A 68 14.43 4.32 13.52
N LEU A 69 14.43 4.03 12.21
CA LEU A 69 13.32 4.39 11.31
C LEU A 69 12.03 3.71 11.74
N LYS A 70 12.10 2.42 12.08
CA LYS A 70 10.97 1.64 12.55
C LYS A 70 10.37 2.19 13.86
N TYR A 71 11.22 2.53 14.83
CA TYR A 71 10.73 3.06 16.11
C TYR A 71 10.13 4.45 15.99
N ASN A 72 10.77 5.34 15.22
CA ASN A 72 10.30 6.71 15.03
C ASN A 72 9.12 6.83 14.04
N ALA A 73 8.92 5.84 13.15
CA ALA A 73 7.82 5.88 12.20
C ALA A 73 6.46 5.93 12.93
N PHE A 74 5.63 6.85 12.50
CA PHE A 74 4.22 6.96 12.89
C PHE A 74 3.39 5.91 12.15
N GLN A 75 3.63 5.79 10.86
CA GLN A 75 3.12 4.75 10.00
C GLN A 75 4.27 4.05 9.27
N LEU A 76 4.18 2.74 9.12
CA LEU A 76 5.09 1.93 8.34
C LEU A 76 4.28 1.11 7.34
N VAL A 77 4.54 1.33 6.06
CA VAL A 77 3.84 0.66 4.97
C VAL A 77 4.83 -0.22 4.22
N GLU A 78 4.55 -1.50 4.17
CA GLU A 78 5.25 -2.47 3.33
C GLU A 78 4.59 -2.49 1.95
N MET A 79 5.39 -2.41 0.88
CA MET A 79 4.93 -2.46 -0.49
C MET A 79 5.41 -3.74 -1.15
N LYS A 80 4.51 -4.44 -1.83
CA LYS A 80 4.79 -5.67 -2.59
C LYS A 80 4.18 -5.58 -3.98
N THR A 81 4.88 -6.16 -4.94
CA THR A 81 4.34 -6.42 -6.27
C THR A 81 3.18 -7.40 -6.17
N GLY A 82 2.05 -7.04 -6.74
CA GLY A 82 0.87 -7.90 -6.85
C GLY A 82 0.70 -8.44 -8.27
N LYS A 83 -0.54 -8.44 -8.74
CA LYS A 83 -0.93 -8.97 -10.05
C LYS A 83 -0.51 -8.02 -11.18
N VAL A 84 -0.06 -8.59 -12.30
CA VAL A 84 0.14 -7.85 -13.56
C VAL A 84 -1.22 -7.55 -14.20
N LEU A 85 -1.36 -6.35 -14.74
CA LEU A 85 -2.50 -5.90 -15.53
C LEU A 85 -2.05 -5.87 -16.99
N GLU A 86 -2.62 -6.76 -17.81
CA GLU A 86 -2.24 -6.96 -19.20
C GLU A 86 -3.08 -6.10 -20.14
N ALA A 87 -2.44 -5.54 -21.17
CA ALA A 87 -3.07 -4.63 -22.14
C ALA A 87 -4.27 -5.26 -22.86
N ASP A 88 -4.22 -6.55 -23.17
CA ASP A 88 -5.33 -7.28 -23.82
C ASP A 88 -6.63 -7.20 -23.04
N LYS A 89 -6.53 -7.18 -21.71
CA LYS A 89 -7.68 -7.17 -20.80
C LYS A 89 -8.06 -5.77 -20.31
N TYR A 90 -7.06 -4.96 -19.99
CA TYR A 90 -7.26 -3.65 -19.33
C TYR A 90 -7.11 -2.48 -20.29
N GLY A 91 -6.60 -2.70 -21.49
CA GLY A 91 -6.27 -1.66 -22.46
C GLY A 91 -4.95 -0.95 -22.18
N PHE A 92 -4.18 -1.41 -21.17
CA PHE A 92 -2.85 -0.90 -20.82
C PHE A 92 -2.06 -1.95 -20.03
N ASP A 93 -0.75 -1.84 -20.07
CA ASP A 93 0.14 -2.62 -19.23
C ASP A 93 0.38 -1.93 -17.89
N GLY A 94 0.25 -2.71 -16.80
CA GLY A 94 0.36 -2.17 -15.46
C GLY A 94 0.50 -3.23 -14.39
N ILE A 95 0.34 -2.81 -13.13
CA ILE A 95 0.55 -3.65 -11.96
C ILE A 95 -0.40 -3.26 -10.82
N ILE A 96 -0.82 -4.26 -10.07
CA ILE A 96 -1.36 -4.05 -8.73
C ILE A 96 -0.20 -4.03 -7.74
N VAL A 97 -0.13 -2.99 -6.93
CA VAL A 97 0.79 -2.90 -5.80
C VAL A 97 0.02 -3.16 -4.51
N LYS A 98 0.46 -4.13 -3.74
CA LYS A 98 -0.10 -4.45 -2.43
C LYS A 98 0.60 -3.61 -1.37
N LEU A 99 -0.16 -2.86 -0.62
CA LEU A 99 0.28 -2.01 0.48
C LEU A 99 -0.23 -2.61 1.78
N LYS A 100 0.68 -2.94 2.71
CA LYS A 100 0.32 -3.39 4.05
C LYS A 100 0.82 -2.38 5.07
N CYS A 101 -0.10 -1.77 5.81
CA CYS A 101 0.25 -0.91 6.92
C CYS A 101 0.61 -1.76 8.14
N VAL A 102 1.91 -2.08 8.31
CA VAL A 102 2.41 -2.96 9.36
C VAL A 102 2.56 -2.26 10.72
N LYS A 103 2.57 -0.94 10.73
CA LYS A 103 2.55 -0.10 11.95
C LYS A 103 1.71 1.13 11.70
N ASN A 104 0.81 1.43 12.61
CA ASN A 104 0.03 2.67 12.62
C ASN A 104 -0.21 3.09 14.08
N LYS A 105 0.00 4.36 14.39
CA LYS A 105 -0.23 4.91 15.74
C LYS A 105 -1.62 5.53 15.90
N LEU A 106 -2.37 5.73 14.80
CA LEU A 106 -3.71 6.36 14.83
C LEU A 106 -4.84 5.38 14.56
N PHE A 107 -4.56 4.29 13.85
CA PHE A 107 -5.57 3.35 13.37
C PHE A 107 -5.03 1.92 13.49
N PRO A 108 -5.87 0.88 13.55
CA PRO A 108 -5.41 -0.50 13.63
C PRO A 108 -4.38 -0.82 12.53
N PRO A 109 -3.27 -1.50 12.87
CA PRO A 109 -2.30 -1.95 11.88
C PRO A 109 -2.82 -3.18 11.10
N ASN A 110 -2.02 -3.66 10.15
CA ASN A 110 -2.28 -4.84 9.32
C ASN A 110 -3.47 -4.71 8.36
N ILE A 111 -3.77 -3.48 7.92
CA ILE A 111 -4.72 -3.24 6.85
C ILE A 111 -3.99 -3.39 5.52
N ASP A 112 -4.50 -4.27 4.68
CA ASP A 112 -4.01 -4.50 3.33
C ASP A 112 -4.84 -3.68 2.34
N ILE A 113 -4.15 -2.92 1.49
CA ILE A 113 -4.76 -2.12 0.41
C ILE A 113 -4.06 -2.48 -0.91
N GLU A 114 -4.83 -2.64 -1.96
CA GLU A 114 -4.31 -2.84 -3.31
C GLU A 114 -4.49 -1.56 -4.13
N VAL A 115 -3.43 -1.14 -4.83
CA VAL A 115 -3.45 0.06 -5.68
C VAL A 115 -3.05 -0.34 -7.09
N ALA A 116 -3.87 0.03 -8.07
CA ALA A 116 -3.63 -0.24 -9.48
C ALA A 116 -2.86 0.90 -10.14
N GLY A 117 -1.83 0.57 -10.90
CA GLY A 117 -1.02 1.52 -11.63
C GLY A 117 -0.69 1.06 -13.05
N SER A 118 -0.68 2.00 -13.99
CA SER A 118 -0.16 1.83 -15.34
C SER A 118 1.33 2.17 -15.36
N PHE A 119 2.12 1.45 -16.15
CA PHE A 119 3.54 1.77 -16.31
C PHE A 119 3.78 3.11 -17.03
N THR A 120 2.79 3.58 -17.80
CA THR A 120 2.89 4.86 -18.52
C THR A 120 2.30 6.04 -17.76
N ASN A 121 1.17 5.83 -17.05
CA ASN A 121 0.39 6.93 -16.45
C ASN A 121 0.44 6.94 -14.91
N GLY A 122 1.17 5.99 -14.29
CA GLY A 122 1.24 5.89 -12.82
C GLY A 122 -0.03 5.31 -12.21
N PHE A 123 -0.26 5.61 -10.92
CA PHE A 123 -1.40 5.09 -10.17
C PHE A 123 -2.73 5.70 -10.62
N SER A 124 -3.77 4.86 -10.66
CA SER A 124 -5.12 5.22 -11.10
C SER A 124 -6.15 4.95 -10.00
N ASN A 125 -6.86 6.00 -9.58
CA ASN A 125 -7.96 5.86 -8.63
C ASN A 125 -9.10 5.01 -9.21
N PHE A 126 -9.42 5.19 -10.49
CA PHE A 126 -10.47 4.40 -11.15
C PHE A 126 -10.14 2.90 -11.12
N TRP A 127 -8.95 2.49 -11.58
CA TRP A 127 -8.55 1.09 -11.63
C TRP A 127 -8.36 0.49 -10.23
N THR A 128 -7.89 1.29 -9.26
CA THR A 128 -7.82 0.90 -7.87
C THR A 128 -9.20 0.56 -7.33
N ASN A 129 -10.18 1.46 -7.51
CA ASN A 129 -11.56 1.25 -7.08
C ASN A 129 -12.24 0.11 -7.85
N TYR A 130 -11.92 -0.04 -9.15
CA TYR A 130 -12.44 -1.13 -9.97
C TYR A 130 -12.05 -2.51 -9.41
N GLU A 131 -10.77 -2.74 -9.16
CA GLU A 131 -10.29 -4.01 -8.58
C GLU A 131 -10.80 -4.19 -7.14
N PHE A 132 -10.89 -3.12 -6.36
CA PHE A 132 -11.45 -3.17 -5.02
C PHE A 132 -12.93 -3.59 -5.03
N LEU A 133 -13.77 -2.95 -5.84
CA LEU A 133 -15.19 -3.29 -5.96
C LEU A 133 -15.41 -4.72 -6.46
N LYS A 134 -14.55 -5.18 -7.37
CA LYS A 134 -14.56 -6.55 -7.85
C LYS A 134 -14.23 -7.55 -6.73
N ASN A 135 -13.20 -7.25 -5.92
CA ASN A 135 -12.83 -8.09 -4.77
C ASN A 135 -13.94 -8.12 -3.71
N CYS A 136 -14.64 -7.00 -3.50
CA CYS A 136 -15.81 -6.90 -2.61
C CYS A 136 -17.11 -7.42 -3.21
N LYS A 137 -17.10 -8.00 -4.43
CA LYS A 137 -18.28 -8.51 -5.15
C LYS A 137 -19.38 -7.44 -5.43
N LYS A 138 -19.02 -6.17 -5.41
CA LYS A 138 -19.89 -5.04 -5.80
C LYS A 138 -19.83 -4.76 -7.30
N LEU A 139 -18.82 -5.29 -7.98
CA LEU A 139 -18.68 -5.30 -9.43
C LEU A 139 -18.58 -6.76 -9.88
N ASN A 140 -19.57 -7.19 -10.68
CA ASN A 140 -19.53 -8.51 -11.30
C ASN A 140 -18.54 -8.49 -12.45
N SER A 141 -17.69 -9.53 -12.54
CA SER A 141 -16.68 -9.66 -13.59
C SER A 141 -16.76 -11.00 -14.28
N GLY A 142 -16.92 -10.95 -15.60
CA GLY A 142 -17.01 -12.11 -16.46
C GLY A 142 -16.77 -11.73 -17.92
N ALA A 143 -17.52 -12.34 -18.84
CA ALA A 143 -17.54 -11.90 -20.24
C ALA A 143 -18.08 -10.45 -20.37
N TRP A 144 -19.01 -10.12 -19.51
CA TRP A 144 -19.53 -8.77 -19.32
C TRP A 144 -19.43 -8.39 -17.85
N ASN A 145 -18.96 -7.18 -17.60
CA ASN A 145 -18.89 -6.61 -16.26
C ASN A 145 -20.07 -5.65 -16.06
N TYR A 146 -20.52 -5.52 -14.82
CA TYR A 146 -21.54 -4.54 -14.41
C TYR A 146 -21.45 -4.28 -12.91
N LEU A 147 -21.87 -3.09 -12.48
CA LEU A 147 -22.09 -2.82 -11.06
C LEU A 147 -23.34 -3.55 -10.58
N VAL A 148 -23.32 -4.10 -9.39
CA VAL A 148 -24.48 -4.81 -8.82
C VAL A 148 -25.68 -3.87 -8.67
N GLU A 149 -25.43 -2.61 -8.37
CA GLU A 149 -26.42 -1.55 -8.25
C GLU A 149 -26.91 -0.97 -9.61
N MET A 150 -26.26 -1.37 -10.74
CA MET A 150 -26.58 -0.89 -12.10
C MET A 150 -26.40 -2.01 -13.14
N PRO A 151 -27.15 -3.12 -13.04
CA PRO A 151 -26.91 -4.33 -13.85
C PRO A 151 -27.26 -4.18 -15.33
N GLU A 152 -28.01 -3.15 -15.71
CA GLU A 152 -28.35 -2.83 -17.09
C GLU A 152 -27.16 -2.29 -17.88
N VAL A 153 -26.20 -1.63 -17.24
CA VAL A 153 -25.00 -1.10 -17.89
C VAL A 153 -23.89 -2.15 -17.88
N LYS A 154 -23.80 -2.86 -19.00
CA LYS A 154 -22.80 -3.93 -19.21
C LYS A 154 -21.65 -3.43 -20.06
N PHE A 155 -20.42 -3.76 -19.67
CA PHE A 155 -19.21 -3.32 -20.34
C PHE A 155 -18.12 -4.39 -20.30
N ARG A 156 -17.13 -4.30 -21.17
CA ARG A 156 -15.90 -5.11 -21.09
C ARG A 156 -14.86 -4.39 -20.25
N THR A 157 -13.94 -5.13 -19.62
CA THR A 157 -12.90 -4.53 -18.76
C THR A 157 -12.12 -3.44 -19.48
N LYS A 158 -11.72 -3.66 -20.75
CA LYS A 158 -10.95 -2.68 -21.52
C LYS A 158 -11.71 -1.37 -21.79
N ASP A 159 -13.03 -1.42 -21.85
CA ASP A 159 -13.89 -0.27 -22.18
C ASP A 159 -14.34 0.46 -20.90
N ALA A 160 -14.03 -0.10 -19.71
CA ALA A 160 -14.54 0.39 -18.42
C ALA A 160 -14.15 1.84 -18.11
N HIS A 161 -12.90 2.21 -18.41
CA HIS A 161 -12.41 3.56 -18.15
C HIS A 161 -12.99 4.60 -19.09
N ASP A 162 -13.23 4.24 -20.35
CA ASP A 162 -13.87 5.13 -21.33
C ASP A 162 -15.34 5.31 -21.00
N LEU A 163 -16.04 4.25 -20.59
CA LEU A 163 -17.40 4.34 -20.06
C LEU A 163 -17.48 5.28 -18.84
N TYR A 164 -16.54 5.12 -17.87
CA TYR A 164 -16.48 5.99 -16.69
C TYR A 164 -16.25 7.47 -17.06
N LYS A 165 -15.50 7.77 -18.14
CA LYS A 165 -15.27 9.14 -18.60
C LYS A 165 -16.45 9.72 -19.37
N SER A 166 -17.14 8.90 -20.19
CA SER A 166 -18.16 9.35 -21.13
C SER A 166 -19.59 9.32 -20.59
N ASN A 167 -19.84 8.51 -19.55
CA ASN A 167 -21.18 8.35 -18.96
C ASN A 167 -21.19 8.87 -17.52
N ASP A 168 -21.80 10.04 -17.33
CA ASP A 168 -21.86 10.73 -16.03
C ASP A 168 -22.67 9.95 -14.98
N GLU A 169 -23.76 9.28 -15.38
CA GLU A 169 -24.59 8.50 -14.49
C GLU A 169 -23.83 7.28 -13.96
N PHE A 170 -23.15 6.56 -14.85
CA PHE A 170 -22.29 5.44 -14.45
C PHE A 170 -21.16 5.91 -13.53
N ARG A 171 -20.50 7.04 -13.83
CA ARG A 171 -19.43 7.60 -13.00
C ARG A 171 -19.91 7.93 -11.60
N GLN A 172 -21.06 8.61 -11.47
CA GLN A 172 -21.63 8.98 -10.16
C GLN A 172 -21.99 7.73 -9.35
N MET A 173 -22.61 6.72 -9.99
CA MET A 173 -22.93 5.46 -9.33
C MET A 173 -21.67 4.71 -8.90
N PHE A 174 -20.68 4.60 -9.79
CA PHE A 174 -19.41 3.94 -9.50
C PHE A 174 -18.71 4.57 -8.29
N ASP A 175 -18.59 5.91 -8.27
CA ASP A 175 -17.94 6.64 -7.18
C ASP A 175 -18.72 6.53 -5.87
N LYS A 176 -20.05 6.54 -5.92
CA LYS A 176 -20.92 6.34 -4.76
C LYS A 176 -20.72 4.95 -4.16
N VAL A 177 -20.78 3.91 -4.99
CA VAL A 177 -20.59 2.52 -4.56
C VAL A 177 -19.18 2.31 -4.00
N ALA A 178 -18.15 2.87 -4.66
CA ALA A 178 -16.78 2.78 -4.19
C ALA A 178 -16.61 3.43 -2.80
N LYS A 179 -17.09 4.65 -2.60
CA LYS A 179 -17.04 5.36 -1.31
C LYS A 179 -17.75 4.61 -0.20
N GLN A 180 -18.97 4.10 -0.50
CA GLN A 180 -19.75 3.33 0.48
C GLN A 180 -19.02 2.03 0.84
N THR A 181 -18.51 1.29 -0.14
CA THR A 181 -17.80 0.03 0.10
C THR A 181 -16.50 0.25 0.88
N ILE A 182 -15.76 1.33 0.58
CA ILE A 182 -14.55 1.70 1.37
C ILE A 182 -14.94 1.98 2.82
N LYS A 183 -16.04 2.69 3.04
CA LYS A 183 -16.52 2.96 4.39
C LYS A 183 -16.86 1.66 5.13
N GLU A 184 -17.65 0.79 4.54
CA GLU A 184 -18.10 -0.48 5.14
C GLU A 184 -16.94 -1.45 5.39
N GLU A 185 -16.09 -1.67 4.38
CA GLU A 185 -15.06 -2.73 4.42
C GLU A 185 -13.74 -2.31 5.05
N ILE A 186 -13.46 -1.00 5.13
CA ILE A 186 -12.19 -0.49 5.66
C ILE A 186 -12.43 0.37 6.91
N ILE A 187 -13.28 1.40 6.82
CA ILE A 187 -13.41 2.37 7.90
C ILE A 187 -14.20 1.77 9.06
N ASP A 188 -15.44 1.35 8.82
CA ASP A 188 -16.36 0.88 9.86
C ASP A 188 -15.91 -0.47 10.45
N LYS A 189 -15.31 -1.34 9.64
CA LYS A 189 -14.78 -2.64 10.07
C LYS A 189 -13.65 -2.51 11.09
N PHE A 190 -12.86 -1.45 11.02
CA PHE A 190 -11.72 -1.21 11.89
C PHE A 190 -11.92 -0.01 12.83
N ALA A 191 -13.08 0.66 12.76
CA ALA A 191 -13.41 1.71 13.72
C ALA A 191 -13.53 1.12 15.12
N PRO A 192 -13.11 1.84 16.18
CA PRO A 192 -13.38 1.45 17.55
C PRO A 192 -14.89 1.24 17.71
N GLN A 193 -15.28 0.07 18.18
CA GLN A 193 -16.69 -0.13 18.59
C GLN A 193 -16.87 0.63 19.90
N ASP A 194 -17.79 1.60 19.90
CA ASP A 194 -18.16 2.33 21.11
C ASP A 194 -18.60 1.32 22.17
N GLY A 195 -17.80 1.11 23.20
CA GLY A 195 -18.19 0.22 24.30
C GLY A 195 -17.08 -0.59 24.96
N ILE A 196 -15.78 -0.27 24.80
CA ILE A 196 -14.72 -0.85 25.67
C ILE A 196 -13.92 0.27 26.30
#